data_a6158b0d355adb0248f374eddcbeeb38
#
_entry.id   a6158b0d355adb0248f374eddcbeeb38
#
_cell.length_a   1.000
_cell.length_b   1.000
_cell.length_c   1.000
_cell.angle_alpha   90.00
_cell.angle_beta   90.00
_cell.angle_gamma   90.00
#
_symmetry.space_group_name_H-M   'P 1'
#
loop_
_entity.id
_entity.type
_entity.pdbx_description
1 polymer ?
#
loop_
_entity_poly.entity_id
_entity_poly.type
_entity_poly.pdbx_seq_one_letter_code
_entity_poly.pdbx_strand_id
1 'polypeptide(L)'
;MKEPDWSGLTYSKVDYQDLVYYAAPKQDIKKKSLDEVDPKLLETFDKLGIPLSEQKRLSNVAVDAVFDSVSIATTYKEKLAEHGVIFCSISEAISEYPDLIEKYMGTVVPINDNFFAALNSAVFSDGSFVYIPKGVECPMELSSYFRINSGDTGQFERTLIIAEESSSVSYLEGCTAPMFDTNTLHAAVVELIALDKASIKYSTVQNWYAGNEEGVGGIYNFVAKRG
;
A
#
# COMPACT_ATOMS: atom_id res chain seq x y z
N MET A 1 -8.49 14.93 -17.23
CA MET A 1 -9.75 14.47 -16.60
C MET A 1 -10.29 15.55 -15.66
N LYS A 2 -11.59 15.59 -15.41
CA LYS A 2 -12.18 16.47 -14.40
C LYS A 2 -12.19 15.76 -13.05
N GLU A 3 -11.89 16.51 -11.98
CA GLU A 3 -12.04 16.00 -10.61
C GLU A 3 -13.51 15.61 -10.35
N PRO A 4 -13.80 14.49 -9.68
CA PRO A 4 -15.16 14.03 -9.45
C PRO A 4 -15.91 14.94 -8.48
N ASP A 5 -17.17 15.25 -8.81
CA ASP A 5 -18.08 16.07 -8.02
C ASP A 5 -19.29 15.29 -7.47
N TRP A 6 -19.35 13.98 -7.76
CA TRP A 6 -20.48 13.11 -7.42
C TRP A 6 -20.51 12.68 -5.93
N SER A 7 -19.42 12.87 -5.19
CA SER A 7 -19.34 12.45 -3.78
C SER A 7 -20.25 13.25 -2.84
N GLY A 8 -20.70 14.44 -3.28
CA GLY A 8 -21.47 15.36 -2.43
C GLY A 8 -20.69 15.98 -1.28
N LEU A 9 -19.37 15.75 -1.22
CA LEU A 9 -18.49 16.29 -0.20
C LEU A 9 -18.11 17.74 -0.54
N THR A 10 -18.11 18.58 0.49
CA THR A 10 -17.57 19.95 0.40
C THR A 10 -16.22 19.98 1.13
N TYR A 11 -15.16 20.27 0.40
CA TYR A 11 -13.80 20.39 0.94
C TYR A 11 -13.05 21.51 0.20
N SER A 12 -12.00 22.01 0.82
CA SER A 12 -11.11 22.97 0.17
C SER A 12 -10.45 22.33 -1.04
N LYS A 13 -10.34 23.08 -2.13
CA LYS A 13 -9.67 22.53 -3.33
C LYS A 13 -8.23 22.18 -3.02
N VAL A 14 -7.81 21.00 -3.51
CA VAL A 14 -6.41 20.57 -3.47
C VAL A 14 -5.61 21.43 -4.46
N ASP A 15 -4.51 22.02 -4.01
CA ASP A 15 -3.55 22.65 -4.91
C ASP A 15 -2.54 21.58 -5.40
N TYR A 16 -2.84 21.02 -6.55
CA TYR A 16 -1.98 19.96 -7.14
C TYR A 16 -0.61 20.46 -7.61
N GLN A 17 -0.37 21.77 -7.66
CA GLN A 17 0.93 22.32 -8.04
C GLN A 17 1.85 22.52 -6.82
N ASP A 18 1.27 22.63 -5.64
CA ASP A 18 2.01 22.82 -4.37
C ASP A 18 2.29 21.47 -3.65
N LEU A 19 1.80 20.36 -4.19
CA LEU A 19 2.03 19.03 -3.61
C LEU A 19 3.43 18.51 -3.89
N VAL A 20 4.04 17.93 -2.85
CA VAL A 20 5.25 17.10 -3.01
C VAL A 20 4.83 15.67 -3.29
N TYR A 21 5.10 15.19 -4.51
CA TYR A 21 4.65 13.88 -5.00
C TYR A 21 5.55 12.72 -4.61
N TYR A 22 6.77 13.01 -4.18
CA TYR A 22 7.71 11.98 -3.78
C TYR A 22 8.55 12.41 -2.59
N ALA A 23 8.59 11.58 -1.56
CA ALA A 23 9.52 11.72 -0.44
C ALA A 23 10.16 10.36 -0.15
N ALA A 24 11.48 10.36 -0.01
CA ALA A 24 12.22 9.20 0.44
C ALA A 24 12.74 9.41 1.87
N PRO A 25 12.76 8.37 2.72
CA PRO A 25 13.46 8.42 3.99
C PRO A 25 14.93 8.82 3.78
N LYS A 26 15.48 9.62 4.70
CA LYS A 26 16.88 10.13 4.59
C LYS A 26 17.96 9.06 4.66
N GLN A 27 17.61 7.79 4.83
CA GLN A 27 18.53 6.65 4.86
C GLN A 27 18.01 5.52 3.99
N ASP A 28 18.86 4.96 3.13
CA ASP A 28 18.63 3.72 2.38
C ASP A 28 18.55 2.54 3.37
N ILE A 29 17.36 2.22 3.84
CA ILE A 29 17.16 1.13 4.79
C ILE A 29 16.32 0.03 4.11
N LYS A 30 16.91 -0.71 3.18
CA LYS A 30 16.40 -2.04 2.82
C LYS A 30 16.85 -3.02 3.89
N LYS A 31 16.00 -3.34 4.86
CA LYS A 31 16.29 -4.32 5.92
C LYS A 31 15.56 -5.62 5.67
N LYS A 32 16.28 -6.75 5.82
CA LYS A 32 15.77 -8.11 5.55
C LYS A 32 14.84 -8.67 6.64
N SER A 33 14.77 -8.01 7.80
CA SER A 33 13.99 -8.45 8.95
C SER A 33 13.56 -7.27 9.80
N LEU A 34 12.38 -7.35 10.42
CA LEU A 34 11.90 -6.35 11.39
C LEU A 34 12.80 -6.24 12.63
N ASP A 35 13.55 -7.29 12.96
CA ASP A 35 14.51 -7.25 14.09
C ASP A 35 15.73 -6.36 13.82
N GLU A 36 15.97 -5.99 12.55
CA GLU A 36 17.03 -5.07 12.10
C GLU A 36 16.53 -3.64 11.91
N VAL A 37 15.27 -3.37 12.21
CA VAL A 37 14.63 -2.08 11.98
C VAL A 37 14.96 -1.12 13.13
N ASP A 38 15.11 0.16 12.81
CA ASP A 38 15.37 1.23 13.79
C ASP A 38 14.35 1.17 14.95
N PRO A 39 14.81 1.25 16.22
CA PRO A 39 13.92 1.26 17.38
C PRO A 39 12.79 2.28 17.32
N LYS A 40 13.00 3.43 16.68
CA LYS A 40 11.94 4.42 16.44
C LYS A 40 10.83 3.92 15.51
N LEU A 41 11.17 3.04 14.59
CA LEU A 41 10.21 2.42 13.70
C LEU A 41 9.38 1.38 14.44
N LEU A 42 10.02 0.59 15.29
CA LEU A 42 9.37 -0.35 16.19
C LEU A 42 8.42 0.36 17.16
N GLU A 43 8.85 1.48 17.75
CA GLU A 43 8.01 2.35 18.58
C GLU A 43 6.82 2.93 17.77
N THR A 44 7.00 3.13 16.49
CA THR A 44 5.97 3.59 15.57
C THR A 44 4.92 2.50 15.33
N PHE A 45 5.33 1.25 15.12
CA PHE A 45 4.41 0.11 15.03
C PHE A 45 3.61 -0.08 16.33
N ASP A 46 4.23 0.11 17.49
CA ASP A 46 3.57 0.09 18.81
C ASP A 46 2.53 1.23 18.91
N LYS A 47 2.86 2.44 18.49
CA LYS A 47 1.94 3.59 18.46
C LYS A 47 0.78 3.39 17.49
N LEU A 48 0.95 2.57 16.46
CA LEU A 48 -0.09 2.20 15.49
C LEU A 48 -0.99 1.07 16.00
N GLY A 49 -0.75 0.57 17.21
CA GLY A 49 -1.52 -0.49 17.80
C GLY A 49 -1.27 -1.86 17.16
N ILE A 50 -0.13 -2.02 16.44
CA ILE A 50 0.36 -3.34 16.04
C ILE A 50 1.36 -3.77 17.11
N PRO A 51 0.95 -4.57 18.08
CA PRO A 51 1.89 -5.06 19.05
C PRO A 51 2.92 -5.92 18.32
N LEU A 52 4.20 -5.55 18.39
CA LEU A 52 5.31 -6.41 17.94
C LEU A 52 5.28 -7.78 18.63
N SER A 53 4.70 -7.84 19.84
CA SER A 53 4.37 -9.08 20.53
C SER A 53 3.30 -9.90 19.77
N GLU A 54 2.39 -9.27 19.03
CA GLU A 54 1.45 -9.99 18.15
C GLU A 54 2.10 -10.42 16.84
N GLN A 55 3.04 -9.63 16.29
CA GLN A 55 3.85 -10.08 15.14
C GLN A 55 4.70 -11.32 15.51
N LYS A 56 5.22 -11.38 16.75
CA LYS A 56 5.88 -12.59 17.27
C LYS A 56 4.90 -13.73 17.58
N ARG A 57 3.64 -13.43 17.88
CA ARG A 57 2.57 -14.43 18.08
C ARG A 57 1.95 -14.87 16.76
N LEU A 58 1.87 -13.99 15.77
CA LEU A 58 1.49 -14.28 14.40
C LEU A 58 2.71 -14.76 13.61
N SER A 59 3.36 -15.82 14.10
CA SER A 59 4.58 -16.41 13.47
C SER A 59 4.40 -16.84 12.00
N ASN A 60 3.26 -16.55 11.40
CA ASN A 60 2.85 -16.89 10.05
C ASN A 60 2.32 -15.69 9.24
N VAL A 61 2.67 -14.45 9.57
CA VAL A 61 2.30 -13.26 8.80
C VAL A 61 3.53 -12.69 8.12
N ALA A 62 3.49 -12.54 6.81
CA ALA A 62 4.50 -11.78 6.08
C ALA A 62 4.09 -10.32 5.99
N VAL A 63 5.00 -9.42 6.28
CA VAL A 63 4.75 -7.97 6.31
C VAL A 63 5.65 -7.24 5.32
N ASP A 64 5.05 -6.36 4.53
CA ASP A 64 5.75 -5.33 3.74
C ASP A 64 5.46 -3.95 4.36
N ALA A 65 6.51 -3.19 4.68
CA ALA A 65 6.39 -1.89 5.32
C ALA A 65 6.84 -0.77 4.37
N VAL A 66 5.90 0.10 4.02
CA VAL A 66 6.11 1.24 3.13
C VAL A 66 5.98 2.54 3.91
N PHE A 67 7.01 3.37 3.85
CA PHE A 67 7.07 4.68 4.51
C PHE A 67 7.22 5.78 3.47
N ASP A 68 6.31 6.75 3.53
CA ASP A 68 6.19 7.80 2.53
C ASP A 68 6.08 7.16 1.12
N SER A 69 7.13 7.23 0.32
CA SER A 69 7.11 6.74 -1.07
C SER A 69 8.02 5.53 -1.32
N VAL A 70 8.49 4.84 -0.27
CA VAL A 70 9.50 3.78 -0.40
C VAL A 70 9.23 2.59 0.51
N SER A 71 9.28 1.37 -0.06
CA SER A 71 9.30 0.14 0.73
C SER A 71 10.63 -0.01 1.46
N ILE A 72 10.57 -0.26 2.76
CA ILE A 72 11.75 -0.36 3.63
C ILE A 72 12.06 -1.78 4.08
N ALA A 73 11.07 -2.66 4.14
CA ALA A 73 11.25 -4.04 4.55
C ALA A 73 10.12 -4.94 4.04
N THR A 74 10.48 -6.08 3.47
CA THR A 74 9.55 -7.19 3.20
C THR A 74 10.07 -8.45 3.88
N THR A 75 9.23 -9.07 4.72
CA THR A 75 9.61 -10.24 5.52
C THR A 75 9.18 -11.55 4.85
N TYR A 76 9.83 -12.65 5.23
CA TYR A 76 9.49 -14.02 4.80
C TYR A 76 9.54 -14.29 3.28
N LYS A 77 10.22 -13.47 2.49
CA LYS A 77 10.33 -13.67 1.03
C LYS A 77 10.81 -15.06 0.64
N GLU A 78 11.85 -15.58 1.32
CA GLU A 78 12.43 -16.90 1.02
C GLU A 78 11.43 -18.03 1.26
N LYS A 79 10.71 -17.98 2.40
CA LYS A 79 9.68 -18.97 2.73
C LYS A 79 8.48 -18.94 1.76
N LEU A 80 8.08 -17.77 1.31
CA LEU A 80 7.04 -17.60 0.30
C LEU A 80 7.51 -18.14 -1.06
N ALA A 81 8.77 -17.88 -1.41
CA ALA A 81 9.38 -18.33 -2.67
C ALA A 81 9.45 -19.86 -2.78
N GLU A 82 9.57 -20.62 -1.68
CA GLU A 82 9.48 -22.09 -1.66
C GLU A 82 8.15 -22.61 -2.25
N HIS A 83 7.09 -21.80 -2.16
CA HIS A 83 5.78 -22.09 -2.75
C HIS A 83 5.55 -21.37 -4.08
N GLY A 84 6.56 -20.65 -4.60
CA GLY A 84 6.45 -19.83 -5.79
C GLY A 84 5.63 -18.55 -5.59
N VAL A 85 5.29 -18.21 -4.35
CA VAL A 85 4.57 -16.98 -4.00
C VAL A 85 5.53 -15.80 -4.06
N ILE A 86 5.13 -14.73 -4.77
CA ILE A 86 5.86 -13.47 -4.81
C ILE A 86 5.15 -12.47 -3.90
N PHE A 87 5.90 -11.87 -2.98
CA PHE A 87 5.47 -10.75 -2.17
C PHE A 87 6.62 -9.76 -2.05
N CYS A 88 6.47 -8.60 -2.66
CA CYS A 88 7.50 -7.58 -2.72
C CYS A 88 6.89 -6.19 -2.97
N SER A 89 7.72 -5.16 -2.99
CA SER A 89 7.29 -3.84 -3.41
C SER A 89 6.98 -3.80 -4.92
N ILE A 90 6.14 -2.84 -5.34
CA ILE A 90 5.86 -2.62 -6.77
C ILE A 90 7.14 -2.24 -7.52
N SER A 91 8.00 -1.43 -6.93
CA SER A 91 9.27 -1.02 -7.54
C SER A 91 10.21 -2.20 -7.79
N GLU A 92 10.25 -3.16 -6.87
CA GLU A 92 10.97 -4.42 -7.07
C GLU A 92 10.30 -5.28 -8.14
N ALA A 93 8.97 -5.38 -8.12
CA ALA A 93 8.23 -6.16 -9.11
C ALA A 93 8.41 -5.64 -10.55
N ILE A 94 8.48 -4.33 -10.74
CA ILE A 94 8.76 -3.71 -12.05
C ILE A 94 10.14 -4.17 -12.58
N SER A 95 11.13 -4.32 -11.70
CA SER A 95 12.47 -4.74 -12.08
C SER A 95 12.61 -6.25 -12.29
N GLU A 96 12.03 -7.06 -11.39
CA GLU A 96 12.28 -8.50 -11.31
C GLU A 96 11.21 -9.33 -12.05
N TYR A 97 9.99 -8.78 -12.19
CA TYR A 97 8.85 -9.47 -12.79
C TYR A 97 8.10 -8.60 -13.82
N PRO A 98 8.80 -7.96 -14.77
CA PRO A 98 8.20 -7.00 -15.71
C PRO A 98 7.05 -7.59 -16.53
N ASP A 99 7.13 -8.85 -16.91
CA ASP A 99 6.08 -9.53 -17.70
C ASP A 99 4.75 -9.63 -16.94
N LEU A 100 4.80 -9.85 -15.62
CA LEU A 100 3.59 -9.88 -14.79
C LEU A 100 3.02 -8.47 -14.61
N ILE A 101 3.87 -7.49 -14.43
CA ILE A 101 3.45 -6.09 -14.32
C ILE A 101 2.79 -5.63 -15.62
N GLU A 102 3.42 -5.86 -16.78
CA GLU A 102 2.88 -5.49 -18.09
C GLU A 102 1.55 -6.18 -18.38
N LYS A 103 1.42 -7.44 -17.99
CA LYS A 103 0.19 -8.23 -18.22
C LYS A 103 -1.00 -7.76 -17.39
N TYR A 104 -0.78 -7.35 -16.14
CA TYR A 104 -1.85 -7.21 -15.17
C TYR A 104 -2.08 -5.78 -14.66
N MET A 105 -1.04 -4.96 -14.52
CA MET A 105 -1.19 -3.61 -13.96
C MET A 105 -2.06 -2.72 -14.87
N GLY A 106 -3.04 -2.06 -14.27
CA GLY A 106 -3.95 -1.16 -15.00
C GLY A 106 -5.05 -1.86 -15.78
N THR A 107 -5.19 -3.19 -15.64
CA THR A 107 -6.26 -3.95 -16.33
C THR A 107 -7.59 -3.86 -15.57
N VAL A 108 -7.57 -3.71 -14.26
CA VAL A 108 -8.77 -3.60 -13.41
C VAL A 108 -9.08 -2.15 -13.06
N VAL A 109 -8.06 -1.34 -12.77
CA VAL A 109 -8.18 0.10 -12.59
C VAL A 109 -7.36 0.81 -13.68
N PRO A 110 -7.93 1.02 -14.87
CA PRO A 110 -7.22 1.70 -15.95
C PRO A 110 -7.01 3.19 -15.63
N ILE A 111 -6.05 3.83 -16.32
CA ILE A 111 -5.73 5.26 -16.12
C ILE A 111 -6.94 6.19 -16.30
N ASN A 112 -7.92 5.77 -17.05
CA ASN A 112 -9.14 6.55 -17.33
C ASN A 112 -10.33 6.18 -16.43
N ASP A 113 -10.13 5.41 -15.35
CA ASP A 113 -11.19 5.06 -14.38
C ASP A 113 -11.76 6.33 -13.74
N ASN A 114 -10.91 7.15 -13.16
CA ASN A 114 -11.27 8.46 -12.61
C ASN A 114 -10.03 9.37 -12.48
N PHE A 115 -10.25 10.63 -12.08
CA PHE A 115 -9.19 11.63 -11.91
C PHE A 115 -8.05 11.16 -10.96
N PHE A 116 -8.42 10.59 -9.79
CA PHE A 116 -7.43 10.17 -8.80
C PHE A 116 -6.69 8.89 -9.20
N ALA A 117 -7.34 7.99 -9.96
CA ALA A 117 -6.67 6.84 -10.56
C ALA A 117 -5.67 7.27 -11.65
N ALA A 118 -6.02 8.30 -12.43
CA ALA A 118 -5.09 8.90 -13.40
C ALA A 118 -3.91 9.57 -12.70
N LEU A 119 -4.18 10.33 -11.64
CA LEU A 119 -3.13 10.97 -10.83
C LEU A 119 -2.19 9.91 -10.22
N ASN A 120 -2.75 8.89 -9.55
CA ASN A 120 -1.97 7.78 -9.01
C ASN A 120 -1.10 7.15 -10.10
N SER A 121 -1.66 6.83 -11.27
CA SER A 121 -0.92 6.20 -12.36
C SER A 121 0.25 7.05 -12.88
N ALA A 122 0.18 8.37 -12.73
CA ALA A 122 1.24 9.28 -13.14
C ALA A 122 2.36 9.44 -12.11
N VAL A 123 2.05 9.27 -10.81
CA VAL A 123 2.96 9.67 -9.73
C VAL A 123 3.19 8.60 -8.66
N PHE A 124 2.58 7.40 -8.75
CA PHE A 124 2.85 6.35 -7.78
C PHE A 124 4.33 5.98 -7.79
N SER A 125 4.89 5.77 -6.61
CA SER A 125 6.32 5.51 -6.43
C SER A 125 6.58 4.10 -5.92
N ASP A 126 5.68 3.60 -5.09
CA ASP A 126 5.76 2.26 -4.55
C ASP A 126 4.38 1.71 -4.19
N GLY A 127 4.34 0.57 -3.55
CA GLY A 127 3.16 -0.16 -3.16
C GLY A 127 3.47 -1.64 -3.05
N SER A 128 2.44 -2.48 -2.97
CA SER A 128 2.62 -3.92 -2.77
C SER A 128 2.30 -4.72 -4.02
N PHE A 129 3.14 -5.69 -4.32
CA PHE A 129 2.92 -6.68 -5.36
C PHE A 129 2.81 -8.07 -4.74
N VAL A 130 1.73 -8.78 -5.10
CA VAL A 130 1.47 -10.15 -4.66
C VAL A 130 1.10 -11.00 -5.88
N TYR A 131 1.78 -12.14 -6.02
CA TYR A 131 1.44 -13.14 -7.01
C TYR A 131 1.38 -14.53 -6.36
N ILE A 132 0.23 -15.20 -6.51
CA ILE A 132 0.01 -16.55 -6.01
C ILE A 132 -0.11 -17.48 -7.21
N PRO A 133 0.79 -18.46 -7.36
CA PRO A 133 0.76 -19.41 -8.47
C PRO A 133 -0.49 -20.28 -8.48
N LYS A 134 -0.80 -20.84 -9.64
CA LYS A 134 -1.92 -21.77 -9.84
C LYS A 134 -1.90 -22.92 -8.83
N GLY A 135 -3.05 -23.12 -8.18
CA GLY A 135 -3.28 -24.22 -7.23
C GLY A 135 -2.61 -24.05 -5.88
N VAL A 136 -1.97 -22.92 -5.61
CA VAL A 136 -1.28 -22.64 -4.36
C VAL A 136 -2.20 -21.95 -3.37
N GLU A 137 -2.35 -22.51 -2.17
CA GLU A 137 -2.86 -21.82 -1.00
C GLU A 137 -1.69 -21.09 -0.33
N CYS A 138 -1.78 -19.75 -0.21
CA CYS A 138 -0.71 -18.98 0.40
C CYS A 138 -0.44 -19.46 1.83
N PRO A 139 0.80 -19.85 2.16
CA PRO A 139 1.10 -20.54 3.43
C PRO A 139 0.96 -19.68 4.67
N MET A 140 0.76 -18.37 4.48
CA MET A 140 0.61 -17.41 5.58
C MET A 140 -0.23 -16.20 5.15
N GLU A 141 -0.77 -15.46 6.12
CA GLU A 141 -1.39 -14.17 5.86
C GLU A 141 -0.32 -13.14 5.44
N LEU A 142 -0.64 -12.34 4.42
CA LEU A 142 0.22 -11.25 3.96
C LEU A 142 -0.34 -9.93 4.51
N SER A 143 0.55 -9.00 4.83
CA SER A 143 0.16 -7.69 5.31
C SER A 143 1.06 -6.60 4.76
N SER A 144 0.50 -5.48 4.35
CA SER A 144 1.25 -4.26 4.03
C SER A 144 0.88 -3.13 4.95
N TYR A 145 1.88 -2.34 5.27
CA TYR A 145 1.75 -1.18 6.12
C TYR A 145 2.23 0.06 5.39
N PHE A 146 1.30 0.99 5.17
CA PHE A 146 1.57 2.27 4.55
C PHE A 146 1.49 3.38 5.59
N ARG A 147 2.54 4.17 5.72
CA ARG A 147 2.59 5.29 6.64
C ARG A 147 3.14 6.54 5.99
N ILE A 148 2.37 7.63 6.09
CA ILE A 148 2.84 8.98 5.77
C ILE A 148 3.57 9.52 6.99
N ASN A 149 4.84 9.92 6.84
CA ASN A 149 5.64 10.50 7.92
C ASN A 149 5.91 12.00 7.74
N SER A 150 5.73 12.54 6.53
CA SER A 150 5.95 13.96 6.22
C SER A 150 4.62 14.67 5.97
N GLY A 151 4.39 15.79 6.65
CA GLY A 151 3.17 16.57 6.55
C GLY A 151 2.97 17.30 5.23
N ASP A 152 4.05 17.50 4.45
CA ASP A 152 4.02 18.26 3.20
C ASP A 152 4.02 17.36 1.96
N THR A 153 3.94 16.05 2.14
CA THR A 153 4.00 15.07 1.04
C THR A 153 2.70 14.32 0.86
N GLY A 154 2.26 14.19 -0.40
CA GLY A 154 1.23 13.23 -0.75
C GLY A 154 1.75 11.78 -0.69
N GLN A 155 0.84 10.83 -0.56
CA GLN A 155 1.13 9.40 -0.68
C GLN A 155 0.32 8.80 -1.81
N PHE A 156 1.02 8.09 -2.70
CA PHE A 156 0.45 7.54 -3.93
C PHE A 156 0.95 6.10 -4.10
N GLU A 157 0.33 5.17 -3.38
CA GLU A 157 0.68 3.76 -3.48
C GLU A 157 -0.22 3.03 -4.49
N ARG A 158 0.33 1.96 -5.05
CA ARG A 158 -0.41 1.04 -5.93
C ARG A 158 -0.19 -0.40 -5.48
N THR A 159 -1.28 -1.06 -5.10
CA THR A 159 -1.28 -2.48 -4.72
C THR A 159 -1.85 -3.31 -5.86
N LEU A 160 -1.12 -4.36 -6.25
CA LEU A 160 -1.54 -5.33 -7.25
C LEU A 160 -1.46 -6.74 -6.67
N ILE A 161 -2.61 -7.42 -6.57
CA ILE A 161 -2.72 -8.79 -6.05
C ILE A 161 -3.28 -9.69 -7.14
N ILE A 162 -2.53 -10.71 -7.51
CA ILE A 162 -2.89 -11.68 -8.54
C ILE A 162 -2.95 -13.06 -7.89
N ALA A 163 -4.12 -13.69 -7.96
CA ALA A 163 -4.33 -15.07 -7.56
C ALA A 163 -4.64 -15.89 -8.82
N GLU A 164 -3.72 -16.76 -9.22
CA GLU A 164 -3.88 -17.64 -10.37
C GLU A 164 -4.96 -18.71 -10.12
N GLU A 165 -5.35 -19.44 -11.16
CA GLU A 165 -6.41 -20.45 -11.11
C GLU A 165 -6.29 -21.38 -9.89
N SER A 166 -7.39 -21.51 -9.13
CA SER A 166 -7.51 -22.37 -7.93
C SER A 166 -6.53 -22.04 -6.80
N SER A 167 -6.04 -20.81 -6.73
CA SER A 167 -5.16 -20.34 -5.66
C SER A 167 -5.93 -19.53 -4.61
N SER A 168 -5.32 -19.31 -3.45
CA SER A 168 -5.94 -18.50 -2.39
C SER A 168 -4.94 -17.69 -1.58
N VAL A 169 -5.36 -16.49 -1.15
CA VAL A 169 -4.57 -15.60 -0.30
C VAL A 169 -5.46 -14.76 0.62
N SER A 170 -4.97 -14.52 1.85
CA SER A 170 -5.49 -13.53 2.77
C SER A 170 -4.51 -12.36 2.87
N TYR A 171 -5.00 -11.14 2.65
CA TYR A 171 -4.19 -9.94 2.65
C TYR A 171 -4.83 -8.83 3.50
N LEU A 172 -4.02 -8.23 4.36
CA LEU A 172 -4.39 -7.10 5.21
C LEU A 172 -3.59 -5.86 4.84
N GLU A 173 -4.26 -4.77 4.54
CA GLU A 173 -3.65 -3.47 4.29
C GLU A 173 -3.91 -2.52 5.46
N GLY A 174 -2.86 -1.96 6.03
CA GLY A 174 -2.92 -0.91 7.03
C GLY A 174 -2.40 0.41 6.46
N CYS A 175 -3.21 1.47 6.54
CA CYS A 175 -2.82 2.81 6.10
C CYS A 175 -3.00 3.80 7.25
N THR A 176 -1.96 4.57 7.57
CA THR A 176 -2.02 5.55 8.66
C THR A 176 -1.23 6.81 8.35
N ALA A 177 -1.63 7.93 8.96
CA ALA A 177 -0.85 9.16 9.02
C ALA A 177 -0.93 9.77 10.42
N PRO A 178 0.14 10.37 10.95
CA PRO A 178 0.06 11.17 12.14
C PRO A 178 -0.73 12.47 11.89
N MET A 179 -0.97 13.22 12.95
CA MET A 179 -1.60 14.54 12.87
C MET A 179 -0.59 15.54 12.32
N PHE A 180 -0.99 16.23 11.24
CA PHE A 180 -0.22 17.34 10.66
C PHE A 180 -1.08 18.61 10.65
N ASP A 181 -0.44 19.76 10.78
CA ASP A 181 -1.08 21.07 10.68
C ASP A 181 -1.36 21.48 9.22
N THR A 182 -0.95 20.66 8.26
CA THR A 182 -1.15 20.85 6.83
C THR A 182 -2.01 19.73 6.24
N ASN A 183 -2.79 20.05 5.22
CA ASN A 183 -3.57 19.04 4.49
C ASN A 183 -2.66 18.19 3.62
N THR A 184 -2.87 16.87 3.67
CA THR A 184 -2.10 15.90 2.90
C THR A 184 -3.03 15.12 1.97
N LEU A 185 -2.56 14.81 0.75
CA LEU A 185 -3.30 14.00 -0.20
C LEU A 185 -2.82 12.55 -0.19
N HIS A 186 -3.75 11.65 0.04
CA HIS A 186 -3.57 10.22 -0.18
C HIS A 186 -4.44 9.78 -1.36
N ALA A 187 -3.82 9.31 -2.42
CA ALA A 187 -4.54 8.77 -3.57
C ALA A 187 -3.95 7.41 -3.97
N ALA A 188 -4.65 6.34 -3.59
CA ALA A 188 -4.20 4.97 -3.77
C ALA A 188 -5.03 4.22 -4.81
N VAL A 189 -4.41 3.19 -5.40
CA VAL A 189 -5.07 2.23 -6.28
C VAL A 189 -4.80 0.82 -5.81
N VAL A 190 -5.86 0.00 -5.72
CA VAL A 190 -5.77 -1.43 -5.41
C VAL A 190 -6.46 -2.22 -6.51
N GLU A 191 -5.72 -3.12 -7.14
CA GLU A 191 -6.20 -4.03 -8.17
C GLU A 191 -6.13 -5.47 -7.65
N LEU A 192 -7.28 -6.16 -7.64
CA LEU A 192 -7.40 -7.55 -7.22
C LEU A 192 -7.79 -8.40 -8.42
N ILE A 193 -6.97 -9.37 -8.78
CA ILE A 193 -7.20 -10.25 -9.94
C ILE A 193 -7.28 -11.67 -9.44
N ALA A 194 -8.50 -12.19 -9.32
CA ALA A 194 -8.76 -13.58 -9.00
C ALA A 194 -9.14 -14.33 -10.29
N LEU A 195 -8.28 -15.23 -10.75
CA LEU A 195 -8.56 -16.07 -11.91
C LEU A 195 -9.51 -17.21 -11.53
N ASP A 196 -9.80 -18.13 -12.47
CA ASP A 196 -10.84 -19.14 -12.28
C ASP A 196 -10.65 -19.93 -10.97
N LYS A 197 -11.71 -20.00 -10.15
CA LYS A 197 -11.73 -20.65 -8.82
C LYS A 197 -10.72 -20.11 -7.80
N ALA A 198 -10.06 -18.99 -8.06
CA ALA A 198 -9.19 -18.35 -7.08
C ALA A 198 -9.98 -17.59 -6.01
N SER A 199 -9.36 -17.36 -4.86
CA SER A 199 -9.95 -16.62 -3.74
C SER A 199 -8.97 -15.60 -3.17
N ILE A 200 -9.36 -14.34 -3.16
CA ILE A 200 -8.62 -13.25 -2.49
C ILE A 200 -9.50 -12.73 -1.35
N LYS A 201 -9.02 -12.89 -0.12
CA LYS A 201 -9.59 -12.19 1.05
C LYS A 201 -8.77 -10.93 1.29
N TYR A 202 -9.31 -9.79 0.89
CA TYR A 202 -8.69 -8.48 1.11
C TYR A 202 -9.37 -7.75 2.26
N SER A 203 -8.58 -7.30 3.22
CA SER A 203 -9.03 -6.48 4.34
C SER A 203 -8.20 -5.20 4.43
N THR A 204 -8.79 -4.10 4.88
CA THR A 204 -8.07 -2.84 5.09
C THR A 204 -8.45 -2.20 6.41
N VAL A 205 -7.43 -1.66 7.09
CA VAL A 205 -7.59 -0.79 8.26
C VAL A 205 -6.98 0.56 7.90
N GLN A 206 -7.79 1.60 7.97
CA GLN A 206 -7.35 2.97 7.67
C GLN A 206 -7.59 3.85 8.89
N ASN A 207 -6.55 4.54 9.33
CA ASN A 207 -6.59 5.46 10.46
C ASN A 207 -6.06 6.83 10.03
N TRP A 208 -6.99 7.73 9.71
CA TRP A 208 -6.69 9.05 9.20
C TRP A 208 -7.11 10.14 10.16
N TYR A 209 -6.29 11.17 10.28
CA TYR A 209 -6.63 12.38 11.02
C TYR A 209 -7.52 13.29 10.17
N ALA A 210 -8.65 13.69 10.73
CA ALA A 210 -9.65 14.49 10.01
C ALA A 210 -9.39 16.02 10.03
N GLY A 211 -8.33 16.48 10.69
CA GLY A 211 -8.10 17.88 11.00
C GLY A 211 -8.51 18.24 12.43
N ASN A 212 -8.15 19.43 12.88
CA ASN A 212 -8.54 19.94 14.19
C ASN A 212 -9.97 20.55 14.15
N GLU A 213 -10.46 21.04 15.31
CA GLU A 213 -11.82 21.63 15.43
C GLU A 213 -12.00 22.89 14.56
N GLU A 214 -10.90 23.54 14.17
CA GLU A 214 -10.88 24.71 13.30
C GLU A 214 -10.82 24.34 11.81
N GLY A 215 -10.77 23.03 11.50
CA GLY A 215 -10.67 22.50 10.13
C GLY A 215 -9.28 22.63 9.51
N VAL A 216 -8.23 22.74 10.33
CA VAL A 216 -6.84 22.82 9.88
C VAL A 216 -6.21 21.43 9.90
N GLY A 217 -5.43 21.11 8.87
CA GLY A 217 -4.82 19.80 8.68
C GLY A 217 -5.80 18.74 8.17
N GLY A 218 -5.41 17.49 8.25
CA GLY A 218 -6.23 16.37 7.81
C GLY A 218 -5.76 15.75 6.49
N ILE A 219 -6.41 14.64 6.12
CA ILE A 219 -6.04 13.85 4.95
C ILE A 219 -7.18 13.84 3.94
N TYR A 220 -6.88 14.25 2.71
CA TYR A 220 -7.73 13.95 1.55
C TYR A 220 -7.45 12.51 1.13
N ASN A 221 -8.40 11.61 1.36
CA ASN A 221 -8.22 10.19 1.11
C ASN A 221 -9.10 9.72 -0.07
N PHE A 222 -8.48 9.50 -1.22
CA PHE A 222 -9.14 9.01 -2.43
C PHE A 222 -8.55 7.68 -2.85
N VAL A 223 -9.33 6.60 -2.75
CA VAL A 223 -8.87 5.26 -3.05
C VAL A 223 -9.77 4.56 -4.06
N ALA A 224 -9.18 4.08 -5.13
CA ALA A 224 -9.86 3.21 -6.10
C ALA A 224 -9.45 1.75 -5.83
N LYS A 225 -10.39 0.95 -5.30
CA LYS A 225 -10.20 -0.49 -5.07
C LYS A 225 -11.17 -1.25 -5.97
N ARG A 226 -10.66 -2.15 -6.82
CA ARG A 226 -11.42 -2.96 -7.76
C ARG A 226 -10.92 -4.40 -7.80
N GLY A 227 -11.85 -5.32 -8.10
CA GLY A 227 -11.58 -6.73 -8.36
C GLY A 227 -12.51 -7.31 -9.40
#